data_bdba86ea15f04f6e01b76f0e6ea79ab7
#
_entry.id   bdba86ea15f04f6e01b76f0e6ea79ab7
#
_cell.length_a   1.000
_cell.length_b   1.000
_cell.length_c   1.000
_cell.angle_alpha   90.00
_cell.angle_beta   90.00
_cell.angle_gamma   90.00
#
_symmetry.space_group_name_H-M   'P 1'
#
loop_
_entity.id
_entity.type
_entity.pdbx_description
1 polymer ?
#
loop_
_entity_poly.entity_id
_entity_poly.type
_entity_poly.pdbx_seq_one_letter_code
_entity_poly.pdbx_strand_id
1 'polypeptide(L)'
;MSDAVDVLVKRLNGLAPKTALVLGSGLGPLAGEVEDAVRIPYAELPGFPRSGVSGHAGELVAGRLSGTPVLMLNGRAHYYEHGNPAAMRPALEVLAGFGIERLLLTNAAGSLDPGMGPGSVMLITDHINFSGTNPLFGEPSDRRFVGLTNAYDAGLRAAIEAAAARTGTPLHKGVYMWFSGPSFETPAEIKLARIVGATAVGMSTVPEVILARFLGLRVAACSVITNLAAGMTGGELSHQETKDMAPLGGKRLAAIFKTMFAEAVDV
;
A
#
# COMPACT_ATOMS: atom_id res chain seq x y z
N MET A 1 -24.94 9.28 -0.01
CA MET A 1 -23.64 8.70 -0.44
C MET A 1 -22.76 9.86 -0.91
N SER A 2 -21.44 9.72 -0.96
CA SER A 2 -20.62 10.82 -1.52
C SER A 2 -20.75 10.80 -3.05
N ASP A 3 -20.64 11.97 -3.68
CA ASP A 3 -20.73 12.10 -5.15
C ASP A 3 -19.76 11.14 -5.87
N ALA A 4 -18.60 10.85 -5.28
CA ALA A 4 -17.63 9.91 -5.84
C ALA A 4 -18.13 8.44 -5.78
N VAL A 5 -18.87 8.03 -4.73
CA VAL A 5 -19.48 6.70 -4.68
C VAL A 5 -20.52 6.56 -5.78
N ASP A 6 -21.33 7.60 -6.03
CA ASP A 6 -22.35 7.58 -7.09
C ASP A 6 -21.69 7.47 -8.48
N VAL A 7 -20.54 8.15 -8.68
CA VAL A 7 -19.74 7.98 -9.91
C VAL A 7 -19.27 6.52 -10.06
N LEU A 8 -18.75 5.90 -9.00
CA LEU A 8 -18.30 4.50 -9.05
C LEU A 8 -19.46 3.56 -9.37
N VAL A 9 -20.59 3.67 -8.68
CA VAL A 9 -21.78 2.84 -8.91
C VAL A 9 -22.22 2.91 -10.38
N LYS A 10 -22.28 4.13 -10.92
CA LYS A 10 -22.68 4.36 -12.32
C LYS A 10 -21.66 3.80 -13.32
N ARG A 11 -20.36 4.05 -13.11
CA ARG A 11 -19.28 3.68 -14.04
C ARG A 11 -18.99 2.19 -14.02
N LEU A 12 -19.10 1.53 -12.88
CA LEU A 12 -18.80 0.10 -12.71
C LEU A 12 -19.97 -0.84 -13.10
N ASN A 13 -21.14 -0.29 -13.31
CA ASN A 13 -22.30 -0.97 -13.92
C ASN A 13 -22.53 -2.41 -13.40
N GLY A 14 -22.62 -2.58 -12.08
CA GLY A 14 -22.87 -3.88 -11.44
C GLY A 14 -21.60 -4.66 -11.05
N LEU A 15 -20.41 -4.23 -11.43
CA LEU A 15 -19.18 -4.80 -10.88
C LEU A 15 -19.07 -4.38 -9.40
N ALA A 16 -19.03 -5.37 -8.49
CA ALA A 16 -19.03 -5.17 -7.05
C ALA A 16 -17.78 -5.77 -6.38
N PRO A 17 -16.58 -5.21 -6.59
CA PRO A 17 -15.37 -5.68 -5.94
C PRO A 17 -15.48 -5.52 -4.42
N LYS A 18 -14.95 -6.53 -3.70
CA LYS A 18 -14.83 -6.51 -2.24
C LYS A 18 -13.41 -6.19 -1.78
N THR A 19 -12.47 -6.23 -2.70
CA THR A 19 -11.06 -5.98 -2.42
C THR A 19 -10.54 -4.82 -3.26
N ALA A 20 -9.89 -3.87 -2.59
CA ALA A 20 -9.15 -2.81 -3.24
C ALA A 20 -7.64 -2.97 -3.01
N LEU A 21 -6.85 -2.54 -3.99
CA LEU A 21 -5.40 -2.46 -3.92
C LEU A 21 -4.97 -0.99 -4.03
N VAL A 22 -3.98 -0.57 -3.25
CA VAL A 22 -3.26 0.69 -3.49
C VAL A 22 -1.88 0.36 -4.05
N LEU A 23 -1.66 0.74 -5.29
CA LEU A 23 -0.42 0.45 -6.00
C LEU A 23 0.63 1.50 -5.66
N GLY A 24 1.73 1.05 -5.06
CA GLY A 24 2.92 1.83 -4.82
C GLY A 24 3.87 1.84 -6.02
N SER A 25 5.01 2.49 -5.84
CA SER A 25 6.06 2.59 -6.86
C SER A 25 6.46 1.20 -7.41
N GLY A 26 6.55 1.08 -8.73
CA GLY A 26 6.91 -0.15 -9.43
C GLY A 26 5.77 -1.15 -9.66
N LEU A 27 4.57 -0.92 -9.10
CA LEU A 27 3.41 -1.81 -9.25
C LEU A 27 2.35 -1.30 -10.24
N GLY A 28 2.53 -0.12 -10.80
CA GLY A 28 1.64 0.43 -11.83
C GLY A 28 1.31 -0.55 -12.98
N PRO A 29 2.26 -1.36 -13.48
CA PRO A 29 1.99 -2.35 -14.52
C PRO A 29 0.89 -3.35 -14.17
N LEU A 30 0.68 -3.69 -12.88
CA LEU A 30 -0.40 -4.59 -12.46
C LEU A 30 -1.80 -4.05 -12.82
N ALA A 31 -1.99 -2.74 -12.83
CA ALA A 31 -3.24 -2.11 -13.29
C ALA A 31 -3.50 -2.34 -14.80
N GLY A 32 -2.46 -2.65 -15.57
CA GLY A 32 -2.57 -3.04 -16.97
C GLY A 32 -3.02 -4.49 -17.20
N GLU A 33 -2.95 -5.32 -16.16
CA GLU A 33 -3.34 -6.73 -16.21
C GLU A 33 -4.79 -6.98 -15.79
N VAL A 34 -5.53 -5.91 -15.46
CA VAL A 34 -6.95 -5.98 -15.10
C VAL A 34 -7.78 -6.20 -16.37
N GLU A 35 -8.53 -7.28 -16.39
CA GLU A 35 -9.45 -7.66 -17.45
C GLU A 35 -10.74 -6.85 -17.35
N ASP A 36 -11.37 -6.52 -18.49
CA ASP A 36 -12.59 -5.70 -18.57
C ASP A 36 -12.48 -4.36 -17.82
N ALA A 37 -11.31 -3.75 -17.89
CA ALA A 37 -10.93 -2.63 -17.05
C ALA A 37 -11.74 -1.36 -17.33
N VAL A 38 -12.42 -0.86 -16.32
CA VAL A 38 -12.97 0.50 -16.26
C VAL A 38 -11.94 1.41 -15.60
N ARG A 39 -11.47 2.43 -16.33
CA ARG A 39 -10.50 3.41 -15.83
C ARG A 39 -11.19 4.73 -15.56
N ILE A 40 -10.94 5.31 -14.38
CA ILE A 40 -11.52 6.57 -13.93
C ILE A 40 -10.39 7.45 -13.39
N PRO A 41 -10.02 8.53 -14.08
CA PRO A 41 -9.06 9.51 -13.56
C PRO A 41 -9.49 10.04 -12.19
N TYR A 42 -8.57 10.22 -11.25
CA TYR A 42 -8.89 10.79 -9.94
C TYR A 42 -9.53 12.17 -10.04
N ALA A 43 -9.23 12.92 -11.10
CA ALA A 43 -9.86 14.21 -11.37
C ALA A 43 -11.38 14.14 -11.61
N GLU A 44 -11.91 12.97 -11.98
CA GLU A 44 -13.35 12.72 -12.16
C GLU A 44 -14.02 12.26 -10.84
N LEU A 45 -13.25 12.00 -9.79
CA LEU A 45 -13.74 11.53 -8.49
C LEU A 45 -13.65 12.65 -7.45
N PRO A 46 -14.78 13.26 -7.06
CA PRO A 46 -14.80 14.34 -6.07
C PRO A 46 -14.08 13.94 -4.77
N GLY A 47 -13.16 14.80 -4.33
CA GLY A 47 -12.38 14.61 -3.11
C GLY A 47 -11.18 13.66 -3.22
N PHE A 48 -10.96 13.01 -4.37
CA PHE A 48 -9.79 12.15 -4.53
C PHE A 48 -8.49 12.96 -4.52
N PRO A 49 -7.41 12.40 -3.95
CA PRO A 49 -6.16 13.13 -3.83
C PRO A 49 -5.49 13.32 -5.20
N ARG A 50 -4.83 14.46 -5.37
CA ARG A 50 -3.94 14.69 -6.51
C ARG A 50 -2.53 14.36 -6.04
N SER A 51 -1.89 13.36 -6.66
CA SER A 51 -0.49 13.05 -6.39
C SER A 51 0.41 13.87 -7.31
N GLY A 52 1.43 14.50 -6.73
CA GLY A 52 2.52 15.17 -7.47
C GLY A 52 3.71 14.25 -7.74
N VAL A 53 3.70 13.02 -7.24
CA VAL A 53 4.83 12.09 -7.35
C VAL A 53 4.88 11.46 -8.74
N SER A 54 6.03 11.59 -9.40
CA SER A 54 6.26 10.96 -10.69
C SER A 54 6.18 9.43 -10.62
N GLY A 55 5.44 8.82 -11.56
CA GLY A 55 5.21 7.36 -11.59
C GLY A 55 3.87 6.91 -11.03
N HIS A 56 3.04 7.85 -10.53
CA HIS A 56 1.65 7.60 -10.16
C HIS A 56 0.73 8.07 -11.28
N ALA A 57 -0.09 7.17 -11.83
CA ALA A 57 -0.99 7.51 -12.94
C ALA A 57 -2.18 8.39 -12.50
N GLY A 58 -2.55 8.35 -11.21
CA GLY A 58 -3.67 9.13 -10.67
C GLY A 58 -5.02 8.69 -11.22
N GLU A 59 -5.22 7.38 -11.30
CA GLU A 59 -6.46 6.76 -11.78
C GLU A 59 -6.92 5.62 -10.88
N LEU A 60 -8.21 5.40 -10.86
CA LEU A 60 -8.85 4.22 -10.31
C LEU A 60 -9.10 3.24 -11.47
N VAL A 61 -8.71 1.97 -11.29
CA VAL A 61 -8.93 0.90 -12.27
C VAL A 61 -9.75 -0.19 -11.61
N ALA A 62 -10.91 -0.52 -12.17
CA ALA A 62 -11.75 -1.59 -11.68
C ALA A 62 -12.03 -2.59 -12.80
N GLY A 63 -12.08 -3.87 -12.44
CA GLY A 63 -12.30 -4.97 -13.39
C GLY A 63 -12.02 -6.30 -12.71
N ARG A 64 -11.46 -7.25 -13.45
CA ARG A 64 -11.10 -8.56 -12.90
C ARG A 64 -9.59 -8.77 -12.93
N LEU A 65 -9.06 -9.32 -11.86
CA LEU A 65 -7.69 -9.80 -11.82
C LEU A 65 -7.74 -11.31 -11.57
N SER A 66 -7.27 -12.08 -12.54
CA SER A 66 -7.39 -13.56 -12.50
C SER A 66 -8.83 -14.02 -12.21
N GLY A 67 -9.82 -13.39 -12.87
CA GLY A 67 -11.25 -13.70 -12.72
C GLY A 67 -11.96 -13.05 -11.52
N THR A 68 -11.23 -12.59 -10.50
CA THR A 68 -11.81 -11.97 -9.28
C THR A 68 -12.02 -10.47 -9.46
N PRO A 69 -13.21 -9.92 -9.12
CA PRO A 69 -13.46 -8.48 -9.16
C PRO A 69 -12.55 -7.73 -8.19
N VAL A 70 -11.83 -6.72 -8.68
CA VAL A 70 -10.92 -5.88 -7.91
C VAL A 70 -11.08 -4.41 -8.27
N LEU A 71 -10.65 -3.56 -7.35
CA LEU A 71 -10.52 -2.12 -7.56
C LEU A 71 -9.09 -1.71 -7.20
N MET A 72 -8.40 -1.00 -8.10
CA MET A 72 -7.02 -0.57 -7.89
C MET A 72 -6.92 0.94 -7.91
N LEU A 73 -6.28 1.50 -6.89
CA LEU A 73 -5.81 2.87 -6.88
C LEU A 73 -4.40 2.88 -7.48
N ASN A 74 -4.28 3.31 -8.73
CA ASN A 74 -3.00 3.40 -9.44
C ASN A 74 -2.32 4.74 -9.13
N GLY A 75 -1.85 4.85 -7.89
CA GLY A 75 -1.21 6.00 -7.28
C GLY A 75 -1.83 6.37 -5.92
N ARG A 76 -1.06 7.12 -5.14
CA ARG A 76 -1.45 7.65 -3.83
C ARG A 76 -0.88 9.05 -3.62
N ALA A 77 -1.46 9.81 -2.68
CA ALA A 77 -0.84 10.99 -2.10
C ALA A 77 -0.05 10.62 -0.84
N HIS A 78 1.07 11.29 -0.62
CA HIS A 78 1.94 11.03 0.51
C HIS A 78 1.91 12.19 1.50
N TYR A 79 2.20 11.88 2.77
CA TYR A 79 2.33 12.87 3.82
C TYR A 79 3.30 14.00 3.45
N TYR A 80 4.46 13.65 2.90
CA TYR A 80 5.52 14.61 2.59
C TYR A 80 5.17 15.61 1.48
N GLU A 81 4.11 15.37 0.70
CA GLU A 81 3.71 16.29 -0.38
C GLU A 81 3.13 17.60 0.18
N HIS A 82 2.38 17.52 1.29
CA HIS A 82 1.68 18.68 1.86
C HIS A 82 1.62 18.67 3.40
N GLY A 83 2.32 17.77 4.09
CA GLY A 83 2.25 17.63 5.54
C GLY A 83 0.88 17.14 6.06
N ASN A 84 0.07 16.51 5.20
CA ASN A 84 -1.25 16.01 5.57
C ASN A 84 -1.23 14.47 5.73
N PRO A 85 -1.27 13.95 6.97
CA PRO A 85 -1.30 12.50 7.19
C PRO A 85 -2.64 11.87 6.74
N ALA A 86 -3.70 12.66 6.61
CA ALA A 86 -5.02 12.22 6.17
C ALA A 86 -5.24 12.39 4.64
N ALA A 87 -4.18 12.59 3.85
CA ALA A 87 -4.28 12.85 2.40
C ALA A 87 -5.07 11.76 1.65
N MET A 88 -4.97 10.50 2.08
CA MET A 88 -5.71 9.38 1.46
C MET A 88 -7.11 9.15 2.06
N ARG A 89 -7.51 9.89 3.10
CA ARG A 89 -8.80 9.70 3.77
C ARG A 89 -10.00 9.75 2.81
N PRO A 90 -10.14 10.75 1.92
CA PRO A 90 -11.29 10.83 1.04
C PRO A 90 -11.40 9.61 0.11
N ALA A 91 -10.29 9.14 -0.45
CA ALA A 91 -10.28 7.96 -1.30
C ALA A 91 -10.69 6.70 -0.53
N LEU A 92 -10.17 6.50 0.68
CA LEU A 92 -10.52 5.34 1.51
C LEU A 92 -11.97 5.38 2.00
N GLU A 93 -12.52 6.55 2.30
CA GLU A 93 -13.94 6.72 2.62
C GLU A 93 -14.85 6.36 1.44
N VAL A 94 -14.45 6.71 0.22
CA VAL A 94 -15.16 6.31 -1.00
C VAL A 94 -15.10 4.79 -1.20
N LEU A 95 -13.94 4.16 -1.00
CA LEU A 95 -13.81 2.70 -1.07
C LEU A 95 -14.73 2.00 -0.07
N ALA A 96 -14.70 2.42 1.20
CA ALA A 96 -15.57 1.85 2.24
C ALA A 96 -17.05 2.09 1.93
N GLY A 97 -17.42 3.31 1.50
CA GLY A 97 -18.78 3.66 1.11
C GLY A 97 -19.28 2.91 -0.13
N PHE A 98 -18.41 2.54 -1.05
CA PHE A 98 -18.71 1.70 -2.20
C PHE A 98 -18.93 0.21 -1.83
N GLY A 99 -18.47 -0.22 -0.66
CA GLY A 99 -18.64 -1.59 -0.17
C GLY A 99 -17.39 -2.46 -0.30
N ILE A 100 -16.20 -1.83 -0.41
CA ILE A 100 -14.91 -2.52 -0.23
C ILE A 100 -14.81 -2.97 1.23
N GLU A 101 -14.32 -4.18 1.45
CA GLU A 101 -14.14 -4.81 2.76
C GLU A 101 -12.66 -5.06 3.09
N ARG A 102 -11.83 -5.20 2.04
CA ARG A 102 -10.41 -5.57 2.15
C ARG A 102 -9.55 -4.58 1.40
N LEU A 103 -8.45 -4.18 2.02
CA LEU A 103 -7.48 -3.25 1.44
C LEU A 103 -6.09 -3.90 1.44
N LEU A 104 -5.52 -4.07 0.26
CA LEU A 104 -4.15 -4.50 0.06
C LEU A 104 -3.30 -3.28 -0.29
N LEU A 105 -2.36 -2.96 0.58
CA LEU A 105 -1.45 -1.84 0.41
C LEU A 105 -0.10 -2.31 -0.11
N THR A 106 0.50 -1.55 -1.00
CA THR A 106 1.85 -1.83 -1.49
C THR A 106 2.71 -0.58 -1.43
N ASN A 107 4.01 -0.75 -1.22
CA ASN A 107 4.97 0.33 -1.19
C ASN A 107 6.35 -0.12 -1.67
N ALA A 108 7.22 0.85 -1.96
CA ALA A 108 8.67 0.67 -2.03
C ALA A 108 9.25 0.94 -0.63
N ALA A 109 10.28 0.20 -0.24
CA ALA A 109 10.92 0.34 1.07
C ALA A 109 12.42 0.07 1.02
N GLY A 110 13.16 0.71 1.93
CA GLY A 110 14.55 0.41 2.23
C GLY A 110 14.63 -0.71 3.28
N SER A 111 15.44 -1.74 3.01
CA SER A 111 15.64 -2.86 3.93
C SER A 111 16.65 -2.54 5.01
N LEU A 112 16.38 -2.98 6.23
CA LEU A 112 17.30 -2.98 7.37
C LEU A 112 17.97 -4.36 7.60
N ASP A 113 17.57 -5.36 6.81
CA ASP A 113 18.12 -6.72 6.84
C ASP A 113 19.04 -6.95 5.62
N PRO A 114 20.34 -7.21 5.82
CA PRO A 114 21.26 -7.51 4.71
C PRO A 114 20.85 -8.73 3.89
N GLY A 115 20.08 -9.66 4.45
CA GLY A 115 19.54 -10.84 3.75
C GLY A 115 18.33 -10.54 2.87
N MET A 116 17.78 -9.32 2.96
CA MET A 116 16.60 -8.88 2.21
C MET A 116 16.98 -7.75 1.24
N GLY A 117 17.71 -8.11 0.18
CA GLY A 117 18.22 -7.15 -0.82
C GLY A 117 17.16 -6.63 -1.80
N PRO A 118 17.58 -5.70 -2.70
CA PRO A 118 16.70 -5.13 -3.73
C PRO A 118 15.99 -6.20 -4.57
N GLY A 119 14.72 -5.98 -4.87
CA GLY A 119 13.85 -6.93 -5.55
C GLY A 119 13.20 -7.96 -4.64
N SER A 120 13.52 -8.01 -3.34
CA SER A 120 12.81 -8.83 -2.36
C SER A 120 11.39 -8.30 -2.10
N VAL A 121 10.50 -9.20 -1.66
CA VAL A 121 9.14 -8.86 -1.21
C VAL A 121 9.04 -9.15 0.28
N MET A 122 8.51 -8.20 1.04
CA MET A 122 8.27 -8.33 2.48
C MET A 122 6.78 -8.15 2.78
N LEU A 123 6.16 -9.14 3.42
CA LEU A 123 4.85 -9.02 4.04
C LEU A 123 4.98 -8.25 5.35
N ILE A 124 4.27 -7.15 5.47
CA ILE A 124 4.26 -6.34 6.68
C ILE A 124 3.39 -7.04 7.73
N THR A 125 3.99 -7.36 8.87
CA THR A 125 3.31 -8.02 9.99
C THR A 125 2.90 -7.04 11.07
N ASP A 126 3.64 -5.92 11.19
CA ASP A 126 3.38 -4.82 12.12
C ASP A 126 4.06 -3.54 11.63
N HIS A 127 3.79 -2.41 12.28
CA HIS A 127 4.45 -1.16 11.94
C HIS A 127 4.83 -0.32 13.17
N ILE A 128 5.79 0.57 12.94
CA ILE A 128 6.17 1.64 13.87
C ILE A 128 5.83 2.98 13.21
N ASN A 129 4.94 3.76 13.82
CA ASN A 129 4.67 5.13 13.42
C ASN A 129 5.71 6.06 14.07
N PHE A 130 6.74 6.44 13.31
CA PHE A 130 7.82 7.29 13.82
C PHE A 130 7.76 8.74 13.30
N SER A 131 6.74 9.05 12.50
CA SER A 131 6.58 10.39 11.89
C SER A 131 6.11 11.48 12.85
N GLY A 132 5.71 11.13 14.09
CA GLY A 132 5.19 12.08 15.07
C GLY A 132 3.79 12.64 14.76
N THR A 133 3.06 12.06 13.79
CA THR A 133 1.71 12.48 13.41
C THR A 133 0.75 11.30 13.29
N ASN A 134 -0.56 11.60 13.21
CA ASN A 134 -1.61 10.58 13.07
C ASN A 134 -2.72 11.11 12.15
N PRO A 135 -3.19 10.32 11.17
CA PRO A 135 -4.24 10.74 10.25
C PRO A 135 -5.60 10.98 10.91
N LEU A 136 -5.78 10.59 12.15
CA LEU A 136 -7.00 10.80 12.94
C LEU A 136 -6.94 12.04 13.85
N PHE A 137 -5.87 12.84 13.77
CA PHE A 137 -5.85 14.12 14.47
C PHE A 137 -7.03 15.00 13.98
N GLY A 138 -7.79 15.55 14.92
CA GLY A 138 -8.98 16.34 14.62
C GLY A 138 -10.26 15.54 14.36
N GLU A 139 -10.21 14.19 14.35
CA GLU A 139 -11.43 13.38 14.29
C GLU A 139 -12.26 13.57 15.58
N PRO A 140 -13.52 14.06 15.47
CA PRO A 140 -14.29 14.46 16.66
C PRO A 140 -14.89 13.26 17.42
N SER A 141 -15.06 12.12 16.76
CA SER A 141 -15.70 10.95 17.37
C SER A 141 -14.73 10.09 18.16
N ASP A 142 -15.22 9.40 19.19
CA ASP A 142 -14.43 8.45 19.98
C ASP A 142 -13.99 7.23 19.17
N ARG A 143 -14.52 7.01 17.97
CA ARG A 143 -14.04 6.02 17.02
C ARG A 143 -12.58 6.23 16.63
N ARG A 144 -12.02 7.44 16.83
CA ARG A 144 -10.58 7.75 16.63
C ARG A 144 -9.63 6.86 17.44
N PHE A 145 -10.08 6.31 18.57
CA PHE A 145 -9.30 5.37 19.39
C PHE A 145 -9.30 3.96 18.78
N VAL A 146 -8.73 3.84 17.59
CA VAL A 146 -8.70 2.60 16.82
C VAL A 146 -7.70 1.60 17.42
N GLY A 147 -8.17 0.38 17.70
CA GLY A 147 -7.28 -0.72 18.10
C GLY A 147 -6.41 -1.20 16.94
N LEU A 148 -5.09 -1.18 17.10
CA LEU A 148 -4.10 -1.57 16.09
C LEU A 148 -3.34 -2.85 16.43
N THR A 149 -3.67 -3.55 17.51
CA THR A 149 -3.04 -4.84 17.88
C THR A 149 -3.06 -5.85 16.73
N ASN A 150 -4.15 -5.87 15.97
CA ASN A 150 -4.31 -6.67 14.75
C ASN A 150 -4.53 -5.75 13.54
N ALA A 151 -3.64 -4.77 13.35
CA ALA A 151 -3.74 -3.82 12.25
C ALA A 151 -3.71 -4.51 10.90
N TYR A 152 -2.86 -5.54 10.78
CA TYR A 152 -2.73 -6.37 9.58
C TYR A 152 -3.47 -7.69 9.76
N ASP A 153 -4.51 -7.90 8.97
CA ASP A 153 -5.43 -9.03 9.07
C ASP A 153 -4.71 -10.38 8.89
N ALA A 154 -4.94 -11.31 9.81
CA ALA A 154 -4.27 -12.60 9.80
C ALA A 154 -4.68 -13.48 8.61
N GLY A 155 -5.96 -13.44 8.19
CA GLY A 155 -6.46 -14.20 7.05
C GLY A 155 -5.86 -13.71 5.73
N LEU A 156 -5.83 -12.38 5.52
CA LEU A 156 -5.21 -11.80 4.33
C LEU A 156 -3.70 -12.09 4.28
N ARG A 157 -3.01 -12.03 5.43
CA ARG A 157 -1.59 -12.40 5.50
C ARG A 157 -1.36 -13.86 5.14
N ALA A 158 -2.16 -14.77 5.68
CA ALA A 158 -2.08 -16.19 5.38
C ALA A 158 -2.35 -16.48 3.88
N ALA A 159 -3.31 -15.80 3.26
CA ALA A 159 -3.58 -15.92 1.83
C ALA A 159 -2.39 -15.47 0.97
N ILE A 160 -1.75 -14.34 1.33
CA ILE A 160 -0.54 -13.85 0.66
C ILE A 160 0.62 -14.84 0.82
N GLU A 161 0.84 -15.39 2.04
CA GLU A 161 1.89 -16.38 2.31
C GLU A 161 1.67 -17.66 1.49
N ALA A 162 0.43 -18.16 1.44
CA ALA A 162 0.08 -19.32 0.65
C ALA A 162 0.31 -19.09 -0.86
N ALA A 163 -0.09 -17.93 -1.40
CA ALA A 163 0.14 -17.56 -2.78
C ALA A 163 1.64 -17.44 -3.10
N ALA A 164 2.43 -16.84 -2.20
CA ALA A 164 3.87 -16.74 -2.35
C ALA A 164 4.55 -18.12 -2.41
N ALA A 165 4.13 -19.04 -1.55
CA ALA A 165 4.63 -20.43 -1.58
C ALA A 165 4.33 -21.12 -2.92
N ARG A 166 3.13 -20.93 -3.47
CA ARG A 166 2.74 -21.51 -4.78
C ARG A 166 3.48 -20.93 -5.97
N THR A 167 3.78 -19.63 -5.93
CA THR A 167 4.60 -19.00 -6.98
C THR A 167 6.09 -19.30 -6.83
N GLY A 168 6.53 -19.97 -5.77
CA GLY A 168 7.94 -20.15 -5.43
C GLY A 168 8.67 -18.84 -5.12
N THR A 169 7.93 -17.77 -4.81
CA THR A 169 8.50 -16.45 -4.51
C THR A 169 8.93 -16.41 -3.04
N PRO A 170 10.20 -16.17 -2.73
CA PRO A 170 10.62 -15.93 -1.35
C PRO A 170 9.89 -14.72 -0.78
N LEU A 171 9.20 -14.92 0.33
CA LEU A 171 8.45 -13.87 1.03
C LEU A 171 9.05 -13.65 2.42
N HIS A 172 9.66 -12.49 2.61
CA HIS A 172 10.12 -12.07 3.92
C HIS A 172 8.94 -11.55 4.75
N LYS A 173 9.11 -11.49 6.07
CA LYS A 173 8.12 -10.91 7.00
C LYS A 173 8.81 -9.95 7.94
N GLY A 174 8.15 -8.84 8.28
CA GLY A 174 8.79 -7.88 9.16
C GLY A 174 7.94 -6.69 9.56
N VAL A 175 8.56 -5.85 10.37
CA VAL A 175 7.99 -4.60 10.89
C VAL A 175 8.41 -3.44 9.99
N TYR A 176 7.43 -2.69 9.50
CA TYR A 176 7.65 -1.50 8.68
C TYR A 176 7.67 -0.24 9.55
N MET A 177 8.71 0.59 9.44
CA MET A 177 8.79 1.86 10.16
C MET A 177 8.52 3.02 9.21
N TRP A 178 7.54 3.86 9.56
CA TRP A 178 7.16 5.02 8.78
C TRP A 178 7.90 6.27 9.23
N PHE A 179 8.74 6.79 8.33
CA PHE A 179 9.33 8.12 8.42
C PHE A 179 8.53 9.12 7.57
N SER A 180 8.55 10.39 7.97
CA SER A 180 7.80 11.45 7.28
C SER A 180 8.27 11.68 5.85
N GLY A 181 9.56 11.59 5.57
CA GLY A 181 10.15 12.07 4.32
C GLY A 181 10.09 13.61 4.19
N PRO A 182 10.37 14.20 3.02
CA PRO A 182 10.79 13.57 1.76
C PRO A 182 12.26 13.18 1.70
N SER A 183 13.12 13.65 2.65
CA SER A 183 14.51 13.21 2.73
C SER A 183 14.60 11.74 3.12
N PHE A 184 15.59 11.03 2.58
CA PHE A 184 15.94 9.72 3.09
C PHE A 184 16.49 9.86 4.52
N GLU A 185 16.44 8.75 5.24
CA GLU A 185 16.92 8.65 6.61
C GLU A 185 18.44 8.77 6.66
N THR A 186 18.93 9.29 7.78
CA THR A 186 20.38 9.28 8.09
C THR A 186 20.81 7.89 8.57
N PRO A 187 22.12 7.55 8.50
CA PRO A 187 22.63 6.31 9.09
C PRO A 187 22.32 6.17 10.59
N ALA A 188 22.22 7.29 11.33
CA ALA A 188 21.86 7.28 12.76
C ALA A 188 20.39 6.92 12.98
N GLU A 189 19.48 7.43 12.17
CA GLU A 189 18.07 7.07 12.18
C GLU A 189 17.86 5.59 11.81
N ILE A 190 18.61 5.08 10.82
CA ILE A 190 18.58 3.66 10.47
C ILE A 190 19.10 2.77 11.59
N LYS A 191 20.16 3.19 12.29
CA LYS A 191 20.64 2.49 13.48
C LYS A 191 19.58 2.44 14.58
N LEU A 192 18.87 3.55 14.83
CA LEU A 192 17.76 3.61 15.77
C LEU A 192 16.63 2.66 15.33
N ALA A 193 16.20 2.72 14.07
CA ALA A 193 15.15 1.87 13.53
C ALA A 193 15.44 0.38 13.75
N ARG A 194 16.68 -0.04 13.57
CA ARG A 194 17.12 -1.43 13.85
C ARG A 194 17.02 -1.79 15.33
N ILE A 195 17.44 -0.87 16.22
CA ILE A 195 17.40 -1.08 17.68
C ILE A 195 15.95 -1.29 18.16
N VAL A 196 14.99 -0.53 17.63
CA VAL A 196 13.58 -0.64 18.00
C VAL A 196 12.82 -1.76 17.24
N GLY A 197 13.50 -2.55 16.41
CA GLY A 197 12.97 -3.76 15.79
C GLY A 197 12.35 -3.58 14.41
N ALA A 198 12.57 -2.46 13.72
CA ALA A 198 12.14 -2.32 12.33
C ALA A 198 12.95 -3.24 11.41
N THR A 199 12.29 -3.76 10.38
CA THR A 199 12.87 -4.60 9.33
C THR A 199 13.00 -3.86 8.00
N ALA A 200 12.11 -2.89 7.75
CA ALA A 200 12.13 -2.02 6.59
C ALA A 200 11.64 -0.62 6.96
N VAL A 201 12.05 0.38 6.17
CA VAL A 201 11.65 1.79 6.35
C VAL A 201 11.05 2.35 5.08
N GLY A 202 10.19 3.35 5.21
CA GLY A 202 9.63 4.09 4.08
C GLY A 202 8.70 5.22 4.52
N MET A 203 8.09 5.89 3.54
CA MET A 203 7.43 7.18 3.72
C MET A 203 5.92 7.14 3.43
N SER A 204 5.26 5.97 3.52
CA SER A 204 3.84 5.79 3.18
C SER A 204 3.16 4.73 4.06
N THR A 205 1.98 4.26 3.64
CA THR A 205 1.32 3.04 4.12
C THR A 205 0.72 3.12 5.52
N VAL A 206 1.45 3.53 6.55
CA VAL A 206 0.96 3.56 7.93
C VAL A 206 -0.27 4.47 8.10
N PRO A 207 -0.32 5.67 7.51
CA PRO A 207 -1.54 6.48 7.55
C PRO A 207 -2.75 5.78 6.93
N GLU A 208 -2.56 5.11 5.79
CA GLU A 208 -3.64 4.36 5.13
C GLU A 208 -4.09 3.17 5.97
N VAL A 209 -3.17 2.46 6.65
CA VAL A 209 -3.53 1.38 7.59
C VAL A 209 -4.41 1.90 8.71
N ILE A 210 -4.02 3.01 9.36
CA ILE A 210 -4.78 3.62 10.47
C ILE A 210 -6.16 4.05 9.99
N LEU A 211 -6.25 4.73 8.84
CA LEU A 211 -7.52 5.17 8.24
C LEU A 211 -8.40 3.99 7.84
N ALA A 212 -7.84 2.97 7.20
CA ALA A 212 -8.59 1.78 6.80
C ALA A 212 -9.17 1.04 8.02
N ARG A 213 -8.38 0.90 9.09
CA ARG A 213 -8.86 0.32 10.35
C ARG A 213 -9.94 1.16 11.00
N PHE A 214 -9.84 2.49 10.96
CA PHE A 214 -10.88 3.42 11.40
C PHE A 214 -12.19 3.23 10.61
N LEU A 215 -12.08 2.98 9.31
CA LEU A 215 -13.21 2.72 8.41
C LEU A 215 -13.75 1.28 8.46
N GLY A 216 -13.14 0.40 9.27
CA GLY A 216 -13.57 -0.99 9.44
C GLY A 216 -13.06 -1.98 8.37
N LEU A 217 -12.13 -1.55 7.52
CA LEU A 217 -11.55 -2.42 6.50
C LEU A 217 -10.56 -3.42 7.10
N ARG A 218 -10.51 -4.64 6.55
CA ARG A 218 -9.43 -5.60 6.76
C ARG A 218 -8.23 -5.20 5.91
N VAL A 219 -7.04 -5.19 6.47
CA VAL A 219 -5.84 -4.65 5.80
C VAL A 219 -4.72 -5.67 5.77
N ALA A 220 -4.04 -5.79 4.63
CA ALA A 220 -2.70 -6.37 4.53
C ALA A 220 -1.80 -5.45 3.71
N ALA A 221 -0.50 -5.52 3.93
CA ALA A 221 0.44 -4.69 3.20
C ALA A 221 1.72 -5.46 2.87
N CYS A 222 2.28 -5.17 1.68
CA CYS A 222 3.55 -5.70 1.23
C CYS A 222 4.49 -4.58 0.80
N SER A 223 5.76 -4.72 1.15
CA SER A 223 6.83 -3.87 0.66
C SER A 223 7.61 -4.55 -0.46
N VAL A 224 7.89 -3.81 -1.52
CA VAL A 224 8.93 -4.13 -2.48
C VAL A 224 10.22 -3.46 -2.01
N ILE A 225 11.23 -4.24 -1.74
CA ILE A 225 12.54 -3.73 -1.33
C ILE A 225 13.27 -3.18 -2.55
N THR A 226 13.66 -1.92 -2.49
CA THR A 226 14.33 -1.23 -3.59
C THR A 226 15.79 -0.97 -3.33
N ASN A 227 16.20 -0.91 -2.07
CA ASN A 227 17.56 -0.64 -1.63
C ASN A 227 17.77 -1.18 -0.21
N LEU A 228 19.01 -1.32 0.19
CA LEU A 228 19.39 -1.37 1.61
C LEU A 228 19.35 0.06 2.14
N ALA A 229 18.90 0.24 3.39
CA ALA A 229 18.72 1.55 4.00
C ALA A 229 20.04 2.31 4.18
N ALA A 230 19.97 3.61 4.47
CA ALA A 230 21.13 4.51 4.58
C ALA A 230 22.20 3.99 5.54
N GLY A 231 23.46 4.09 5.10
CA GLY A 231 24.62 3.64 5.86
C GLY A 231 24.87 2.14 5.87
N MET A 232 24.05 1.34 5.18
CA MET A 232 24.26 -0.12 5.09
C MET A 232 25.18 -0.55 3.93
N THR A 233 25.31 0.26 2.88
CA THR A 233 26.11 -0.07 1.68
C THR A 233 27.25 0.91 1.41
N GLY A 234 27.40 1.97 2.17
CA GLY A 234 28.43 3.00 1.96
C GLY A 234 28.18 3.96 0.78
N GLY A 235 27.12 3.74 0.00
CA GLY A 235 26.67 4.64 -1.08
C GLY A 235 25.54 5.57 -0.62
N GLU A 236 25.31 6.66 -1.37
CA GLU A 236 24.16 7.53 -1.17
C GLU A 236 22.92 6.92 -1.84
N LEU A 237 21.76 7.04 -1.19
CA LEU A 237 20.49 6.61 -1.71
C LEU A 237 19.93 7.64 -2.70
N SER A 238 19.26 7.16 -3.73
CA SER A 238 18.59 8.03 -4.71
C SER A 238 17.20 7.56 -5.05
N HIS A 239 16.32 8.52 -5.38
CA HIS A 239 14.98 8.20 -5.88
C HIS A 239 15.04 7.44 -7.23
N GLN A 240 16.10 7.64 -8.01
CA GLN A 240 16.30 6.91 -9.27
C GLN A 240 16.54 5.43 -9.02
N GLU A 241 17.40 5.07 -8.06
CA GLU A 241 17.61 3.67 -7.65
C GLU A 241 16.30 2.98 -7.25
N THR A 242 15.45 3.71 -6.48
CA THR A 242 14.11 3.22 -6.12
C THR A 242 13.28 2.90 -7.36
N LYS A 243 13.27 3.79 -8.37
CA LYS A 243 12.52 3.58 -9.61
C LYS A 243 13.04 2.41 -10.44
N ASP A 244 14.35 2.23 -10.49
CA ASP A 244 15.00 1.21 -11.30
C ASP A 244 14.79 -0.20 -10.70
N MET A 245 14.77 -0.30 -9.38
CA MET A 245 14.66 -1.57 -8.66
C MET A 245 13.23 -2.00 -8.34
N ALA A 246 12.30 -1.05 -8.19
CA ALA A 246 10.91 -1.34 -7.86
C ALA A 246 10.21 -2.30 -8.85
N PRO A 247 10.43 -2.25 -10.18
CA PRO A 247 9.80 -3.18 -11.10
C PRO A 247 10.21 -4.65 -10.89
N LEU A 248 11.41 -4.92 -10.37
CA LEU A 248 11.88 -6.29 -10.12
C LEU A 248 11.04 -6.98 -9.04
N GLY A 249 10.93 -6.36 -7.87
CA GLY A 249 10.08 -6.87 -6.79
C GLY A 249 8.58 -6.73 -7.12
N GLY A 250 8.20 -5.69 -7.88
CA GLY A 250 6.85 -5.47 -8.36
C GLY A 250 6.30 -6.64 -9.18
N LYS A 251 7.10 -7.21 -10.07
CA LYS A 251 6.73 -8.43 -10.84
C LYS A 251 6.48 -9.63 -9.92
N ARG A 252 7.31 -9.82 -8.90
CA ARG A 252 7.16 -10.91 -7.92
C ARG A 252 5.87 -10.74 -7.12
N LEU A 253 5.61 -9.53 -6.61
CA LEU A 253 4.42 -9.23 -5.84
C LEU A 253 3.14 -9.33 -6.70
N ALA A 254 3.20 -8.90 -7.96
CA ALA A 254 2.10 -9.07 -8.92
C ALA A 254 1.74 -10.55 -9.14
N ALA A 255 2.75 -11.43 -9.27
CA ALA A 255 2.54 -12.87 -9.38
C ALA A 255 1.86 -13.44 -8.14
N ILE A 256 2.28 -13.02 -6.93
CA ILE A 256 1.64 -13.41 -5.67
C ILE A 256 0.16 -13.00 -5.66
N PHE A 257 -0.15 -11.74 -5.97
CA PHE A 257 -1.53 -11.26 -5.96
C PHE A 257 -2.39 -11.96 -7.02
N LYS A 258 -1.89 -12.16 -8.23
CA LYS A 258 -2.61 -12.91 -9.28
C LYS A 258 -2.94 -14.33 -8.83
N THR A 259 -2.00 -15.03 -8.20
CA THR A 259 -2.23 -16.37 -7.66
C THR A 259 -3.24 -16.33 -6.52
N MET A 260 -3.14 -15.36 -5.60
CA MET A 260 -4.10 -15.18 -4.51
C MET A 260 -5.53 -14.95 -5.03
N PHE A 261 -5.69 -14.11 -6.07
CA PHE A 261 -7.00 -13.83 -6.65
C PHE A 261 -7.54 -14.93 -7.54
N ALA A 262 -6.68 -15.72 -8.21
CA ALA A 262 -7.11 -16.90 -8.98
C ALA A 262 -7.74 -17.98 -8.09
N GLU A 263 -7.36 -18.00 -6.83
CA GLU A 263 -7.83 -18.99 -5.85
C GLU A 263 -8.87 -18.41 -4.88
N ALA A 264 -9.37 -17.20 -5.15
CA ALA A 264 -10.32 -16.50 -4.29
C ALA A 264 -11.62 -17.29 -4.12
N VAL A 265 -11.52 -18.29 -3.29
CA VAL A 265 -12.56 -18.80 -2.45
C VAL A 265 -12.61 -17.84 -1.27
N ASP A 266 -13.64 -17.06 -1.11
CA ASP A 266 -14.05 -16.25 0.08
C ASP A 266 -12.95 -15.96 1.14
N VAL A 267 -11.93 -15.15 0.78
CA VAL A 267 -10.94 -14.65 1.74
C VAL A 267 -11.47 -13.40 2.44
#